data_74537e9fa7e5fe64cdee53b7c54e336f
#
_entry.id   74537e9fa7e5fe64cdee53b7c54e336f
#
_cell.length_a   1.000
_cell.length_b   1.000
_cell.length_c   1.000
_cell.angle_alpha   90.00
_cell.angle_beta   90.00
_cell.angle_gamma   90.00
#
_symmetry.space_group_name_H-M   'P 1'
#
loop_
_entity.id
_entity.type
_entity.pdbx_description
1 polymer ?
#
loop_
_entity_poly.entity_id
_entity_poly.type
_entity_poly.pdbx_seq_one_letter_code
_entity_poly.pdbx_strand_id
1 'polypeptide(L)'
;MKENRSVSRILAILELIAKHDEGLTLGQIYRILEIPKATVYDFLQTLYKADAIYYKDPRLKNYVIGSKMFAIGSVYTKNSNMIEASQFELKEFGDKYGRTTFVTKRINDKIVYVFKYQPTNSKIVTPQEIGSVSRDFEVNPIGQCYAVFDHVIQNKNIPGFEELKKARHVFSSLDDNSHICTIAAPVWNFENRVCGVIVASDLLTDGSRRADIAKEFVQIAERISRRLGYMGNFNV
;
A
#
# COMPACT_ATOMS: atom_id res chain seq x y z
N MET A 1 -25.61 -4.32 -3.95
CA MET A 1 -25.40 -4.32 -5.43
C MET A 1 -25.09 -5.75 -5.86
N LYS A 2 -25.72 -6.27 -6.92
CA LYS A 2 -25.46 -7.65 -7.39
C LYS A 2 -24.15 -7.65 -8.20
N GLU A 3 -23.18 -8.45 -7.77
CA GLU A 3 -21.89 -8.59 -8.44
C GLU A 3 -22.06 -9.23 -9.82
N ASN A 4 -21.41 -8.67 -10.85
CA ASN A 4 -21.38 -9.28 -12.19
C ASN A 4 -20.26 -10.31 -12.26
N ARG A 5 -20.62 -11.58 -12.19
CA ARG A 5 -19.68 -12.71 -12.17
C ARG A 5 -18.72 -12.76 -13.37
N SER A 6 -19.15 -12.30 -14.55
CA SER A 6 -18.27 -12.29 -15.73
C SER A 6 -17.18 -11.24 -15.59
N VAL A 7 -17.52 -10.05 -15.10
CA VAL A 7 -16.54 -8.98 -14.87
C VAL A 7 -15.51 -9.40 -13.82
N SER A 8 -15.97 -9.94 -12.68
CA SER A 8 -15.09 -10.42 -11.61
C SER A 8 -14.14 -11.52 -12.09
N ARG A 9 -14.62 -12.45 -12.92
CA ARG A 9 -13.78 -13.51 -13.51
C ARG A 9 -12.75 -12.96 -14.49
N ILE A 10 -13.11 -11.99 -15.33
CA ILE A 10 -12.18 -11.33 -16.25
C ILE A 10 -11.07 -10.62 -15.47
N LEU A 11 -11.41 -9.87 -14.42
CA LEU A 11 -10.42 -9.22 -13.56
C LEU A 11 -9.49 -10.25 -12.89
N ALA A 12 -10.04 -11.34 -12.35
CA ALA A 12 -9.24 -12.41 -11.74
C ALA A 12 -8.26 -13.07 -12.74
N ILE A 13 -8.66 -13.24 -14.01
CA ILE A 13 -7.79 -13.75 -15.07
C ILE A 13 -6.63 -12.77 -15.33
N LEU A 14 -6.94 -11.46 -15.47
CA LEU A 14 -5.92 -10.43 -15.70
C LEU A 14 -4.95 -10.33 -14.53
N GLU A 15 -5.46 -10.33 -13.30
CA GLU A 15 -4.64 -10.33 -12.08
C GLU A 15 -3.73 -11.55 -11.98
N LEU A 16 -4.25 -12.73 -12.34
CA LEU A 16 -3.46 -13.96 -12.34
C LEU A 16 -2.32 -13.90 -13.37
N ILE A 17 -2.64 -13.47 -14.60
CA ILE A 17 -1.64 -13.32 -15.67
C ILE A 17 -0.56 -12.30 -15.27
N ALA A 18 -0.96 -11.17 -14.67
CA ALA A 18 -0.04 -10.11 -14.25
C ALA A 18 0.99 -10.53 -13.19
N LYS A 19 0.73 -11.62 -12.45
CA LYS A 19 1.65 -12.18 -11.44
C LYS A 19 2.67 -13.16 -12.01
N HIS A 20 2.62 -13.47 -13.31
CA HIS A 20 3.45 -14.49 -13.95
C HIS A 20 4.15 -13.91 -15.18
N ASP A 21 5.39 -13.48 -15.02
CA ASP A 21 6.20 -12.82 -16.06
C ASP A 21 6.42 -13.70 -17.31
N GLU A 22 6.46 -15.02 -17.13
CA GLU A 22 6.55 -15.98 -18.24
C GLU A 22 5.21 -16.27 -18.91
N GLY A 23 4.13 -15.70 -18.37
CA GLY A 23 2.79 -15.92 -18.84
C GLY A 23 2.20 -17.27 -18.44
N LEU A 24 0.90 -17.44 -18.69
CA LEU A 24 0.17 -18.66 -18.36
C LEU A 24 -0.62 -19.18 -19.56
N THR A 25 -0.66 -20.49 -19.70
CA THR A 25 -1.50 -21.17 -20.69
C THR A 25 -2.97 -21.22 -20.25
N LEU A 26 -3.88 -21.38 -21.20
CA LEU A 26 -5.30 -21.66 -20.90
C LEU A 26 -5.46 -22.79 -19.86
N GLY A 27 -4.63 -23.85 -20.00
CA GLY A 27 -4.66 -25.00 -19.11
C GLY A 27 -4.34 -24.68 -17.65
N GLN A 28 -3.40 -23.79 -17.41
CA GLN A 28 -3.03 -23.33 -16.07
C GLN A 28 -4.09 -22.39 -15.50
N ILE A 29 -4.56 -21.42 -16.28
CA ILE A 29 -5.52 -20.40 -15.84
C ILE A 29 -6.83 -21.04 -15.35
N TYR A 30 -7.46 -21.94 -16.14
CA TYR A 30 -8.74 -22.52 -15.74
C TYR A 30 -8.63 -23.42 -14.52
N ARG A 31 -7.48 -24.10 -14.32
CA ARG A 31 -7.25 -24.94 -13.13
C ARG A 31 -7.04 -24.11 -11.86
N ILE A 32 -6.24 -23.04 -11.94
CA ILE A 32 -5.93 -22.18 -10.79
C ILE A 32 -7.19 -21.42 -10.33
N LEU A 33 -7.98 -20.91 -11.28
CA LEU A 33 -9.18 -20.11 -10.95
C LEU A 33 -10.46 -20.95 -10.77
N GLU A 34 -10.38 -22.26 -11.03
CA GLU A 34 -11.54 -23.18 -10.97
C GLU A 34 -12.75 -22.70 -11.80
N ILE A 35 -12.47 -22.04 -12.94
CA ILE A 35 -13.47 -21.56 -13.90
C ILE A 35 -13.60 -22.59 -15.04
N PRO A 36 -14.81 -22.88 -15.54
CA PRO A 36 -14.96 -23.80 -16.67
C PRO A 36 -14.09 -23.42 -17.87
N LYS A 37 -13.37 -24.39 -18.46
CA LYS A 37 -12.40 -24.19 -19.54
C LYS A 37 -12.97 -23.40 -20.72
N ALA A 38 -14.21 -23.69 -21.13
CA ALA A 38 -14.88 -22.98 -22.23
C ALA A 38 -15.05 -21.49 -21.90
N THR A 39 -15.47 -21.16 -20.68
CA THR A 39 -15.64 -19.77 -20.23
C THR A 39 -14.30 -19.01 -20.23
N VAL A 40 -13.22 -19.64 -19.72
CA VAL A 40 -11.90 -19.02 -19.71
C VAL A 40 -11.41 -18.82 -21.15
N TYR A 41 -11.64 -19.78 -22.04
CA TYR A 41 -11.29 -19.65 -23.45
C TYR A 41 -11.98 -18.46 -24.11
N ASP A 42 -13.28 -18.29 -23.92
CA ASP A 42 -14.05 -17.18 -24.51
C ASP A 42 -13.56 -15.82 -24.00
N PHE A 43 -13.28 -15.73 -22.69
CA PHE A 43 -12.70 -14.52 -22.11
C PHE A 43 -11.31 -14.22 -22.65
N LEU A 44 -10.42 -15.20 -22.74
CA LEU A 44 -9.07 -15.02 -23.29
C LEU A 44 -9.10 -14.62 -24.77
N GLN A 45 -10.00 -15.21 -25.58
CA GLN A 45 -10.16 -14.79 -26.98
C GLN A 45 -10.62 -13.34 -27.09
N THR A 46 -11.55 -12.91 -26.24
CA THR A 46 -12.05 -11.53 -26.21
C THR A 46 -10.94 -10.55 -25.78
N LEU A 47 -10.19 -10.88 -24.72
CA LEU A 47 -9.09 -10.09 -24.23
C LEU A 47 -7.93 -9.99 -25.24
N TYR A 48 -7.63 -11.09 -25.93
CA TYR A 48 -6.63 -11.15 -27.00
C TYR A 48 -7.00 -10.24 -28.19
N LYS A 49 -8.24 -10.35 -28.70
CA LYS A 49 -8.75 -9.47 -29.77
C LYS A 49 -8.78 -7.99 -29.37
N ALA A 50 -8.86 -7.71 -28.08
CA ALA A 50 -8.85 -6.35 -27.54
C ALA A 50 -7.45 -5.82 -27.22
N ASP A 51 -6.36 -6.55 -27.53
CA ASP A 51 -4.97 -6.23 -27.17
C ASP A 51 -4.72 -6.09 -25.66
N ALA A 52 -5.66 -6.62 -24.84
CA ALA A 52 -5.53 -6.63 -23.38
C ALA A 52 -4.53 -7.68 -22.89
N ILE A 53 -4.36 -8.76 -23.65
CA ILE A 53 -3.37 -9.82 -23.47
C ILE A 53 -2.80 -10.21 -24.83
N TYR A 54 -1.59 -10.81 -24.83
CA TYR A 54 -1.00 -11.39 -26.04
C TYR A 54 -0.23 -12.68 -25.72
N TYR A 55 0.20 -13.42 -26.73
CA TYR A 55 1.07 -14.58 -26.54
C TYR A 55 2.52 -14.12 -26.40
N LYS A 56 3.19 -14.44 -25.28
CA LYS A 56 4.63 -14.26 -25.11
C LYS A 56 5.40 -15.18 -26.07
N ASP A 57 4.96 -16.44 -26.15
CA ASP A 57 5.42 -17.41 -27.15
C ASP A 57 4.19 -17.99 -27.88
N PRO A 58 4.08 -17.73 -29.21
CA PRO A 58 2.97 -18.26 -30.01
C PRO A 58 2.89 -19.80 -30.05
N ARG A 59 4.01 -20.51 -29.84
CA ARG A 59 4.07 -21.97 -29.84
C ARG A 59 3.52 -22.55 -28.55
N LEU A 60 3.89 -21.95 -27.43
CA LEU A 60 3.44 -22.34 -26.09
C LEU A 60 2.04 -21.80 -25.76
N LYS A 61 1.61 -20.78 -26.47
CA LYS A 61 0.33 -20.06 -26.24
C LYS A 61 0.14 -19.62 -24.79
N ASN A 62 1.23 -19.13 -24.18
CA ASN A 62 1.19 -18.53 -22.87
C ASN A 62 0.84 -17.04 -22.97
N TYR A 63 -0.22 -16.65 -22.25
CA TYR A 63 -0.74 -15.29 -22.25
C TYR A 63 0.01 -14.43 -21.24
N VAL A 64 0.35 -13.21 -21.65
CA VAL A 64 0.87 -12.12 -20.82
C VAL A 64 0.02 -10.86 -21.01
N ILE A 65 0.17 -9.90 -20.11
CA ILE A 65 -0.55 -8.62 -20.17
C ILE A 65 -0.17 -7.84 -21.44
N GLY A 66 -1.17 -7.31 -22.13
CA GLY A 66 -1.03 -6.57 -23.39
C GLY A 66 -0.91 -5.07 -23.20
N SER A 67 -0.50 -4.39 -24.29
CA SER A 67 -0.25 -2.94 -24.33
C SER A 67 -1.46 -2.09 -23.98
N LYS A 68 -2.68 -2.56 -24.27
CA LYS A 68 -3.91 -1.86 -23.89
C LYS A 68 -4.07 -1.70 -22.38
N MET A 69 -3.74 -2.76 -21.62
CA MET A 69 -3.80 -2.67 -20.15
C MET A 69 -2.77 -1.69 -19.61
N PHE A 70 -1.58 -1.63 -20.21
CA PHE A 70 -0.58 -0.63 -19.89
C PHE A 70 -1.11 0.79 -20.19
N ALA A 71 -1.69 1.02 -21.37
CA ALA A 71 -2.23 2.33 -21.74
C ALA A 71 -3.34 2.80 -20.79
N ILE A 72 -4.25 1.90 -20.39
CA ILE A 72 -5.29 2.19 -19.40
C ILE A 72 -4.66 2.50 -18.03
N GLY A 73 -3.73 1.66 -17.57
CA GLY A 73 -3.09 1.83 -16.28
C GLY A 73 -2.15 3.04 -16.19
N SER A 74 -1.54 3.46 -17.30
CA SER A 74 -0.62 4.61 -17.32
C SER A 74 -1.31 5.94 -16.98
N VAL A 75 -2.60 6.07 -17.24
CA VAL A 75 -3.39 7.24 -16.83
C VAL A 75 -3.44 7.35 -15.31
N TYR A 76 -3.59 6.20 -14.64
CA TYR A 76 -3.60 6.13 -13.19
C TYR A 76 -2.24 6.50 -12.59
N THR A 77 -1.12 5.99 -13.14
CA THR A 77 0.23 6.30 -12.66
C THR A 77 0.63 7.75 -12.86
N LYS A 78 0.16 8.40 -13.93
CA LYS A 78 0.37 9.84 -14.15
C LYS A 78 -0.26 10.71 -13.06
N ASN A 79 -1.40 10.30 -12.52
CA ASN A 79 -2.21 11.08 -11.59
C ASN A 79 -2.12 10.59 -10.14
N SER A 80 -1.56 9.39 -9.89
CA SER A 80 -1.50 8.86 -8.54
C SER A 80 -0.34 9.44 -7.75
N ASN A 81 -0.59 10.59 -7.14
CA ASN A 81 0.27 11.16 -6.12
C ASN A 81 -0.13 10.57 -4.76
N MET A 82 0.85 10.11 -3.99
CA MET A 82 0.60 9.59 -2.64
C MET A 82 -0.17 10.59 -1.75
N ILE A 83 0.06 11.89 -1.93
CA ILE A 83 -0.65 12.95 -1.19
C ILE A 83 -2.14 12.92 -1.54
N GLU A 84 -2.49 12.91 -2.83
CA GLU A 84 -3.88 12.83 -3.29
C GLU A 84 -4.57 11.57 -2.81
N ALA A 85 -3.88 10.42 -2.89
CA ALA A 85 -4.42 9.14 -2.46
C ALA A 85 -4.71 9.07 -0.96
N SER A 86 -3.97 9.84 -0.13
CA SER A 86 -3.99 9.74 1.32
C SER A 86 -4.69 10.89 2.04
N GLN A 87 -4.72 12.09 1.47
CA GLN A 87 -5.14 13.31 2.18
C GLN A 87 -6.56 13.23 2.76
N PHE A 88 -7.51 12.65 2.05
CA PHE A 88 -8.88 12.53 2.52
C PHE A 88 -8.96 11.61 3.76
N GLU A 89 -8.41 10.41 3.67
CA GLU A 89 -8.42 9.43 4.76
C GLU A 89 -7.67 9.92 6.00
N LEU A 90 -6.54 10.62 5.79
CA LEU A 90 -5.74 11.16 6.88
C LEU A 90 -6.44 12.35 7.57
N LYS A 91 -7.18 13.17 6.83
CA LYS A 91 -8.01 14.23 7.41
C LYS A 91 -9.15 13.64 8.24
N GLU A 92 -9.92 12.70 7.69
CA GLU A 92 -11.00 12.05 8.44
C GLU A 92 -10.48 11.38 9.71
N PHE A 93 -9.37 10.65 9.63
CA PHE A 93 -8.74 10.03 10.79
C PHE A 93 -8.26 11.07 11.81
N GLY A 94 -7.64 12.14 11.34
CA GLY A 94 -7.20 13.25 12.17
C GLY A 94 -8.34 13.88 12.93
N ASP A 95 -9.43 14.23 12.26
CA ASP A 95 -10.63 14.83 12.88
C ASP A 95 -11.31 13.90 13.87
N LYS A 96 -11.43 12.61 13.51
CA LYS A 96 -12.05 11.58 14.37
C LYS A 96 -11.33 11.40 15.69
N TYR A 97 -9.99 11.43 15.67
CA TYR A 97 -9.17 11.10 16.84
C TYR A 97 -8.45 12.32 17.46
N GLY A 98 -8.59 13.51 16.89
CA GLY A 98 -7.87 14.71 17.33
C GLY A 98 -6.35 14.60 17.12
N ARG A 99 -5.90 13.87 16.06
CA ARG A 99 -4.50 13.54 15.81
C ARG A 99 -3.93 14.29 14.63
N THR A 100 -2.73 14.85 14.81
CA THR A 100 -1.99 15.37 13.66
C THR A 100 -1.51 14.21 12.79
N THR A 101 -1.78 14.29 11.49
CA THR A 101 -1.38 13.26 10.52
C THR A 101 -0.42 13.81 9.49
N PHE A 102 0.44 12.92 8.98
CA PHE A 102 1.48 13.25 8.02
C PHE A 102 1.58 12.19 6.93
N VAL A 103 2.13 12.62 5.79
CA VAL A 103 2.74 11.73 4.80
C VAL A 103 4.22 12.04 4.74
N THR A 104 5.04 11.01 4.78
CA THR A 104 6.48 11.13 4.58
C THR A 104 6.91 10.33 3.37
N LYS A 105 8.00 10.77 2.73
CA LYS A 105 8.68 10.04 1.65
C LYS A 105 10.14 9.87 2.00
N ARG A 106 10.71 8.72 1.64
CA ARG A 106 12.15 8.55 1.64
C ARG A 106 12.72 9.08 0.32
N ILE A 107 13.64 10.01 0.43
CA ILE A 107 14.41 10.58 -0.69
C ILE A 107 15.89 10.36 -0.38
N ASN A 108 16.50 9.40 -1.05
CA ASN A 108 17.85 8.91 -0.77
C ASN A 108 17.96 8.41 0.70
N ASP A 109 18.82 9.08 1.50
CA ASP A 109 19.08 8.83 2.92
C ASP A 109 18.25 9.72 3.87
N LYS A 110 17.18 10.32 3.39
CA LYS A 110 16.36 11.29 4.14
C LYS A 110 14.90 10.91 4.13
N ILE A 111 14.25 11.14 5.25
CA ILE A 111 12.80 11.11 5.41
C ILE A 111 12.31 12.55 5.32
N VAL A 112 11.46 12.84 4.36
CA VAL A 112 10.90 14.18 4.11
C VAL A 112 9.41 14.17 4.38
N TYR A 113 8.92 15.12 5.18
CA TYR A 113 7.49 15.33 5.42
C TYR A 113 6.90 16.09 4.24
N VAL A 114 5.98 15.45 3.51
CA VAL A 114 5.42 16.01 2.26
C VAL A 114 3.95 16.42 2.39
N PHE A 115 3.30 16.04 3.48
CA PHE A 115 1.93 16.43 3.83
C PHE A 115 1.80 16.50 5.34
N LYS A 116 1.01 17.47 5.83
CA LYS A 116 0.61 17.61 7.24
C LYS A 116 -0.86 18.02 7.29
N TYR A 117 -1.59 17.39 8.17
CA TYR A 117 -2.92 17.84 8.57
C TYR A 117 -3.01 17.86 10.10
N GLN A 118 -3.36 19.01 10.64
CA GLN A 118 -3.59 19.21 12.07
C GLN A 118 -5.05 19.60 12.26
N PRO A 119 -5.86 18.74 12.87
CA PRO A 119 -7.27 19.03 13.13
C PRO A 119 -7.40 20.10 14.22
N THR A 120 -8.53 20.83 14.22
CA THR A 120 -8.79 21.89 15.20
C THR A 120 -8.92 21.38 16.64
N ASN A 121 -9.28 20.10 16.80
CA ASN A 121 -9.38 19.43 18.10
C ASN A 121 -8.08 18.71 18.52
N SER A 122 -6.97 18.95 17.83
CA SER A 122 -5.66 18.38 18.19
C SER A 122 -5.20 18.86 19.55
N LYS A 123 -4.78 17.93 20.41
CA LYS A 123 -4.28 18.21 21.76
C LYS A 123 -2.80 18.57 21.79
N ILE A 124 -2.10 18.40 20.69
CA ILE A 124 -0.66 18.66 20.56
C ILE A 124 -0.36 19.49 19.32
N VAL A 125 0.66 20.33 19.46
CA VAL A 125 1.29 20.99 18.33
C VAL A 125 2.57 20.23 18.01
N THR A 126 2.67 19.68 16.80
CA THR A 126 3.87 18.98 16.35
C THR A 126 4.80 19.95 15.66
N PRO A 127 6.12 19.91 15.97
CA PRO A 127 7.08 20.86 15.37
C PRO A 127 7.41 20.55 13.90
N GLN A 128 7.05 19.35 13.43
CA GLN A 128 7.31 18.95 12.05
C GLN A 128 6.37 19.70 11.10
N GLU A 129 6.97 20.31 10.08
CA GLU A 129 6.27 21.00 9.00
C GLU A 129 6.53 20.30 7.65
N ILE A 130 5.75 20.65 6.63
CA ILE A 130 6.03 20.20 5.26
C ILE A 130 7.42 20.67 4.86
N GLY A 131 8.25 19.76 4.35
CA GLY A 131 9.66 20.02 4.05
C GLY A 131 10.62 19.67 5.19
N SER A 132 10.13 19.40 6.42
CA SER A 132 10.99 18.88 7.49
C SER A 132 11.69 17.61 7.08
N VAL A 133 12.92 17.42 7.53
CA VAL A 133 13.79 16.30 7.15
C VAL A 133 14.31 15.59 8.40
N SER A 134 14.26 14.26 8.39
CA SER A 134 14.93 13.39 9.37
C SER A 134 15.90 12.45 8.64
N ARG A 135 16.96 12.01 9.32
CA ARG A 135 17.87 10.94 8.89
C ARG A 135 17.91 9.79 9.87
N ASP A 136 17.05 9.82 10.85
CA ASP A 136 16.96 8.77 11.87
C ASP A 136 16.07 7.62 11.37
N PHE A 137 16.70 6.49 11.08
CA PHE A 137 16.06 5.25 10.66
C PHE A 137 16.05 4.17 11.76
N GLU A 138 16.60 4.45 12.93
CA GLU A 138 16.77 3.45 13.99
C GLU A 138 15.88 3.70 15.21
N VAL A 139 15.78 4.93 15.66
CA VAL A 139 15.03 5.30 16.87
C VAL A 139 13.67 5.87 16.54
N ASN A 140 13.60 6.73 15.52
CA ASN A 140 12.34 7.36 15.13
C ASN A 140 11.36 6.33 14.56
N PRO A 141 10.09 6.25 15.06
CA PRO A 141 9.09 5.31 14.56
C PRO A 141 8.88 5.33 13.03
N ILE A 142 9.01 6.49 12.42
CA ILE A 142 8.87 6.65 10.97
C ILE A 142 10.07 6.01 10.26
N GLY A 143 11.28 6.24 10.80
CA GLY A 143 12.51 5.63 10.30
C GLY A 143 12.49 4.11 10.45
N GLN A 144 12.10 3.62 11.62
CA GLN A 144 11.92 2.19 11.86
C GLN A 144 10.90 1.57 10.89
N CYS A 145 9.81 2.27 10.58
CA CYS A 145 8.84 1.81 9.60
C CYS A 145 9.48 1.62 8.21
N TYR A 146 10.30 2.57 7.74
CA TYR A 146 11.07 2.38 6.52
C TYR A 146 12.08 1.23 6.65
N ALA A 147 12.84 1.16 7.75
CA ALA A 147 13.84 0.13 7.97
C ALA A 147 13.26 -1.29 8.07
N VAL A 148 12.00 -1.44 8.47
CA VAL A 148 11.32 -2.74 8.52
C VAL A 148 10.73 -3.11 7.16
N PHE A 149 10.11 -2.16 6.45
CA PHE A 149 9.25 -2.48 5.31
C PHE A 149 9.83 -2.11 3.93
N ASP A 150 10.80 -1.17 3.86
CA ASP A 150 11.44 -0.81 2.60
C ASP A 150 12.61 -1.75 2.29
N HIS A 151 12.45 -2.61 1.31
CA HIS A 151 13.46 -3.61 0.92
C HIS A 151 14.82 -3.03 0.57
N VAL A 152 14.89 -1.75 0.18
CA VAL A 152 16.14 -1.09 -0.20
C VAL A 152 17.03 -0.81 1.01
N ILE A 153 16.41 -0.51 2.17
CA ILE A 153 17.14 -0.13 3.39
C ILE A 153 16.78 -1.04 4.57
N GLN A 154 16.23 -2.22 4.30
CA GLN A 154 15.75 -3.14 5.34
C GLN A 154 16.87 -3.46 6.34
N ASN A 155 16.57 -3.24 7.63
CA ASN A 155 17.47 -3.54 8.73
C ASN A 155 16.81 -4.53 9.71
N LYS A 156 17.24 -5.79 9.65
CA LYS A 156 16.72 -6.86 10.50
C LYS A 156 17.16 -6.76 11.98
N ASN A 157 18.10 -5.86 12.29
CA ASN A 157 18.56 -5.60 13.65
C ASN A 157 17.64 -4.65 14.43
N ILE A 158 16.61 -4.11 13.80
CA ILE A 158 15.57 -3.32 14.50
C ILE A 158 14.92 -4.21 15.57
N PRO A 159 14.87 -3.76 16.83
CA PRO A 159 14.21 -4.52 17.91
C PRO A 159 12.75 -4.81 17.54
N GLY A 160 12.33 -6.06 17.73
CA GLY A 160 10.97 -6.47 17.40
C GLY A 160 10.66 -6.54 15.89
N PHE A 161 11.67 -6.71 15.03
CA PHE A 161 11.52 -6.67 13.57
C PHE A 161 10.38 -7.58 13.05
N GLU A 162 10.33 -8.84 13.50
CA GLU A 162 9.30 -9.79 13.03
C GLU A 162 7.91 -9.43 13.56
N GLU A 163 7.81 -8.95 14.80
CA GLU A 163 6.57 -8.46 15.40
C GLU A 163 6.06 -7.23 14.68
N LEU A 164 6.93 -6.26 14.39
CA LEU A 164 6.59 -5.06 13.62
C LEU A 164 6.14 -5.40 12.21
N LYS A 165 6.84 -6.32 11.56
CA LYS A 165 6.49 -6.81 10.22
C LYS A 165 5.10 -7.47 10.21
N LYS A 166 4.80 -8.29 11.20
CA LYS A 166 3.47 -8.91 11.37
C LYS A 166 2.40 -7.88 11.70
N ALA A 167 2.71 -6.90 12.55
CA ALA A 167 1.79 -5.83 12.93
C ALA A 167 1.51 -4.85 11.79
N ARG A 168 2.42 -4.73 10.81
CA ARG A 168 2.36 -3.81 9.66
C ARG A 168 2.32 -2.34 10.04
N HIS A 169 2.79 -2.01 11.21
CA HIS A 169 2.98 -0.65 11.69
C HIS A 169 4.06 -0.61 12.76
N VAL A 170 4.58 0.58 12.99
CA VAL A 170 5.42 0.88 14.14
C VAL A 170 4.65 1.81 15.05
N PHE A 171 4.62 1.47 16.32
CA PHE A 171 4.01 2.28 17.36
C PHE A 171 5.05 2.51 18.46
N SER A 172 5.39 3.77 18.69
CA SER A 172 6.39 4.10 19.70
C SER A 172 6.09 5.45 20.35
N SER A 173 6.45 5.58 21.63
CA SER A 173 6.64 6.87 22.29
C SER A 173 8.04 7.36 21.94
N LEU A 174 8.19 8.64 21.59
CA LEU A 174 9.48 9.24 21.21
C LEU A 174 10.48 9.28 22.38
N ASP A 175 10.00 9.17 23.61
CA ASP A 175 10.80 9.14 24.85
C ASP A 175 10.00 8.53 25.99
N ASP A 176 10.66 7.88 26.95
CA ASP A 176 10.02 7.41 28.18
C ASP A 176 9.37 8.53 29.00
N ASN A 177 9.81 9.78 28.78
CA ASN A 177 9.28 10.99 29.40
C ASN A 177 8.34 11.79 28.50
N SER A 178 8.24 11.49 27.19
CA SER A 178 7.32 12.17 26.32
C SER A 178 5.98 11.44 26.32
N HIS A 179 4.93 12.15 26.67
CA HIS A 179 3.56 11.64 26.56
C HIS A 179 3.09 11.59 25.09
N ILE A 180 3.96 11.83 24.12
CA ILE A 180 3.63 11.81 22.69
C ILE A 180 3.85 10.40 22.15
N CYS A 181 2.84 9.84 21.56
CA CYS A 181 2.92 8.59 20.82
C CYS A 181 2.80 8.84 19.31
N THR A 182 3.53 8.05 18.55
CA THR A 182 3.47 8.10 17.09
C THR A 182 3.16 6.71 16.55
N ILE A 183 2.21 6.64 15.63
CA ILE A 183 1.96 5.45 14.81
C ILE A 183 2.41 5.74 13.39
N ALA A 184 3.16 4.83 12.79
CA ALA A 184 3.64 4.89 11.42
C ALA A 184 3.26 3.61 10.68
N ALA A 185 2.68 3.73 9.49
CA ALA A 185 2.32 2.60 8.66
C ALA A 185 2.83 2.78 7.23
N PRO A 186 3.40 1.73 6.62
CA PRO A 186 3.94 1.78 5.27
C PRO A 186 2.83 1.81 4.23
N VAL A 187 3.08 2.51 3.13
CA VAL A 187 2.22 2.54 1.96
C VAL A 187 3.01 2.02 0.77
N TRP A 188 2.45 1.01 0.09
CA TRP A 188 3.05 0.38 -1.08
C TRP A 188 2.43 0.89 -2.38
N ASN A 189 3.21 0.87 -3.44
CA ASN A 189 2.76 1.17 -4.80
C ASN A 189 2.57 -0.10 -5.64
N PHE A 190 2.21 0.07 -6.91
CA PHE A 190 2.02 -1.01 -7.87
C PHE A 190 3.30 -1.85 -8.13
N GLU A 191 4.48 -1.33 -7.85
CA GLU A 191 5.76 -2.05 -7.96
C GLU A 191 6.08 -2.90 -6.72
N ASN A 192 5.17 -3.00 -5.76
CA ASN A 192 5.39 -3.66 -4.48
C ASN A 192 6.52 -3.03 -3.65
N ARG A 193 6.69 -1.71 -3.79
CA ARG A 193 7.69 -0.92 -3.06
C ARG A 193 7.01 0.03 -2.10
N VAL A 194 7.64 0.27 -0.95
CA VAL A 194 7.20 1.31 -0.01
C VAL A 194 7.43 2.66 -0.68
N CYS A 195 6.36 3.33 -1.07
CA CYS A 195 6.40 4.65 -1.72
C CYS A 195 6.27 5.81 -0.72
N GLY A 196 5.99 5.50 0.53
CA GLY A 196 5.94 6.44 1.63
C GLY A 196 5.42 5.80 2.91
N VAL A 197 5.39 6.58 3.97
CA VAL A 197 4.85 6.19 5.28
C VAL A 197 3.82 7.23 5.70
N ILE A 198 2.64 6.77 6.10
CA ILE A 198 1.65 7.62 6.78
C ILE A 198 1.89 7.59 8.27
N VAL A 199 1.63 8.70 8.92
CA VAL A 199 1.96 8.93 10.34
C VAL A 199 0.80 9.61 11.04
N ALA A 200 0.55 9.23 12.29
CA ALA A 200 -0.32 9.99 13.19
C ALA A 200 0.35 10.14 14.56
N SER A 201 0.30 11.34 15.11
CA SER A 201 0.89 11.67 16.41
C SER A 201 -0.14 12.22 17.38
N ASP A 202 -0.09 11.81 18.66
CA ASP A 202 -0.99 12.20 19.72
C ASP A 202 -0.33 12.10 21.10
N LEU A 203 -1.05 12.58 22.13
CA LEU A 203 -0.70 12.32 23.53
C LEU A 203 -1.06 10.87 23.91
N LEU A 204 -0.23 10.27 24.74
CA LEU A 204 -0.49 9.00 25.40
C LEU A 204 -1.54 9.19 26.52
N THR A 205 -2.81 9.32 26.14
CA THR A 205 -3.88 9.59 27.14
C THR A 205 -4.63 8.33 27.58
N ASP A 206 -4.63 7.25 26.79
CA ASP A 206 -5.32 6.01 27.17
C ASP A 206 -4.79 4.81 26.37
N GLY A 207 -4.24 3.83 27.08
CA GLY A 207 -3.74 2.59 26.48
C GLY A 207 -4.85 1.67 25.95
N SER A 208 -6.10 1.84 26.41
CA SER A 208 -7.21 0.92 26.14
C SER A 208 -7.67 0.91 24.66
N ARG A 209 -7.45 1.99 23.93
CA ARG A 209 -7.86 2.14 22.51
C ARG A 209 -6.72 2.01 21.51
N ARG A 210 -5.49 1.74 21.95
CA ARG A 210 -4.32 1.69 21.05
C ARG A 210 -4.47 0.65 19.95
N ALA A 211 -4.92 -0.54 20.30
CA ALA A 211 -5.04 -1.63 19.34
C ALA A 211 -6.07 -1.33 18.24
N ASP A 212 -7.21 -0.76 18.60
CA ASP A 212 -8.27 -0.40 17.63
C ASP A 212 -7.83 0.73 16.71
N ILE A 213 -7.18 1.75 17.27
CA ILE A 213 -6.65 2.88 16.50
C ILE A 213 -5.55 2.40 15.55
N ALA A 214 -4.64 1.55 16.02
CA ALA A 214 -3.58 0.98 15.19
C ALA A 214 -4.17 0.13 14.05
N LYS A 215 -5.16 -0.70 14.35
CA LYS A 215 -5.85 -1.52 13.36
C LYS A 215 -6.52 -0.68 12.28
N GLU A 216 -7.24 0.37 12.66
CA GLU A 216 -7.88 1.29 11.71
C GLU A 216 -6.83 2.02 10.87
N PHE A 217 -5.72 2.47 11.49
CA PHE A 217 -4.65 3.17 10.77
C PHE A 217 -3.95 2.27 9.75
N VAL A 218 -3.72 1.00 10.07
CA VAL A 218 -3.23 -0.01 9.13
C VAL A 218 -4.20 -0.20 7.99
N GLN A 219 -5.51 -0.29 8.24
CA GLN A 219 -6.51 -0.39 7.19
C GLN A 219 -6.53 0.83 6.26
N ILE A 220 -6.26 2.02 6.80
CA ILE A 220 -6.08 3.24 5.99
C ILE A 220 -4.87 3.08 5.08
N ALA A 221 -3.72 2.64 5.61
CA ALA A 221 -2.52 2.39 4.80
C ALA A 221 -2.78 1.38 3.68
N GLU A 222 -3.55 0.32 3.95
CA GLU A 222 -3.97 -0.67 2.96
C GLU A 222 -4.84 -0.06 1.86
N ARG A 223 -5.86 0.74 2.23
CA ARG A 223 -6.73 1.40 1.24
C ARG A 223 -5.96 2.37 0.36
N ILE A 224 -5.05 3.14 0.94
CA ILE A 224 -4.18 4.05 0.20
C ILE A 224 -3.27 3.25 -0.75
N SER A 225 -2.67 2.16 -0.28
CA SER A 225 -1.82 1.28 -1.11
C SER A 225 -2.60 0.70 -2.28
N ARG A 226 -3.84 0.25 -2.06
CA ARG A 226 -4.73 -0.21 -3.14
C ARG A 226 -5.01 0.88 -4.17
N ARG A 227 -5.24 2.12 -3.74
CA ARG A 227 -5.41 3.26 -4.66
C ARG A 227 -4.14 3.54 -5.46
N LEU A 228 -2.97 3.24 -4.92
CA LEU A 228 -1.67 3.34 -5.60
C LEU A 228 -1.30 2.11 -6.43
N GLY A 229 -2.26 1.19 -6.62
CA GLY A 229 -2.12 0.03 -7.48
C GLY A 229 -1.41 -1.16 -6.83
N TYR A 230 -1.22 -1.16 -5.50
CA TYR A 230 -0.67 -2.33 -4.80
C TYR A 230 -1.62 -3.52 -4.88
N MET A 231 -1.14 -4.64 -5.42
CA MET A 231 -1.91 -5.87 -5.61
C MET A 231 -1.43 -7.03 -4.73
N GLY A 232 -0.44 -6.78 -3.88
CA GLY A 232 0.06 -7.78 -2.95
C GLY A 232 -0.96 -8.18 -1.88
N ASN A 233 -0.69 -9.30 -1.23
CA ASN A 233 -1.55 -9.79 -0.16
C ASN A 233 -1.14 -9.13 1.16
N PHE A 234 -2.10 -8.54 1.87
CA PHE A 234 -1.88 -8.02 3.23
C PHE A 234 -2.07 -9.11 4.31
N ASN A 235 -2.53 -10.31 3.92
CA ASN A 235 -2.65 -11.45 4.81
C ASN A 235 -1.35 -12.28 4.75
N VAL A 236 -0.37 -11.91 5.57
CA VAL A 236 0.83 -12.72 5.84
C VAL A 236 0.89 -12.97 7.34
#